data_35e9bd3f3e0874305ca1c9962c2a92e1
#
_entry.id   35e9bd3f3e0874305ca1c9962c2a92e1
#
_cell.length_a   1.000
_cell.length_b   1.000
_cell.length_c   1.000
_cell.angle_alpha   90.00
_cell.angle_beta   90.00
_cell.angle_gamma   90.00
#
_symmetry.space_group_name_H-M   'P 1'
#
loop_
_entity.id
_entity.type
_entity.pdbx_description
1 polymer ?
#
loop_
_entity_poly.entity_id
_entity_poly.type
_entity_poly.pdbx_seq_one_letter_code
_entity_poly.pdbx_strand_id
1 'polypeptide(L)'
;MIHIPTEKLADFEKNIRREWTMTNGIGGYAGGSIIGACNRTHQGYLIASLHPPVERYLVFSKTNEKLTQGTHVYNLETSQHAGKGHSPIRTQGQRFLTDFSCDGTVCFSYSAGNIRMDKHLALLRESNTVAISYTITNQGEEAGLSITPLMNFREHSASSAVSDLQFTCEPNTVGGFTLIPAAAPGLCIELSCSAGRLFPRENQYDVDMQYQTEVDNETAGLDTHFCPYDLRFTLPAHSSTEISLLCTVHPVQDTPVLSRPQADTAAIEIAHVQEYYDSLKQQAGYGDDAFANTLVVAADQFLARRDSTGLMTILAGLPWFTDWGRDTMIAFSGLTLATRRFSDAREILLTFAQYVHHGMVPNMFPDDGQDPLYNTADASLWYFYAVDAYLKVTGQPSDYDYIQRRIYPVLREIIHAY
;
A
#
# COMPACT_ATOMS: atom_id res chain seq x y z
N MET A 1 2.37 -5.83 16.90
CA MET A 1 3.01 -4.54 16.51
C MET A 1 4.51 -4.74 16.37
N ILE A 2 5.07 -4.38 15.21
CA ILE A 2 6.52 -4.33 14.98
C ILE A 2 6.99 -2.93 15.38
N HIS A 3 8.03 -2.85 16.20
CA HIS A 3 8.60 -1.60 16.71
C HIS A 3 10.11 -1.62 16.59
N ILE A 4 10.71 -0.58 16.02
CA ILE A 4 12.15 -0.46 15.75
C ILE A 4 12.65 0.87 16.30
N PRO A 5 13.41 0.86 17.41
CA PRO A 5 13.89 2.07 18.09
C PRO A 5 15.10 2.68 17.38
N THR A 6 15.41 3.93 17.73
CA THR A 6 16.48 4.78 17.17
C THR A 6 17.80 4.07 16.92
N GLU A 7 18.30 3.29 17.89
CA GLU A 7 19.63 2.65 17.82
C GLU A 7 19.75 1.70 16.63
N LYS A 8 18.63 1.21 16.14
CA LYS A 8 18.56 0.29 14.99
C LYS A 8 18.29 0.98 13.67
N LEU A 9 17.91 2.27 13.64
CA LEU A 9 17.50 3.02 12.45
C LEU A 9 18.63 3.80 11.77
N ALA A 10 19.73 4.08 12.46
CA ALA A 10 20.80 4.96 11.96
C ALA A 10 21.58 4.39 10.77
N ASP A 11 21.68 3.07 10.64
CA ASP A 11 22.41 2.39 9.57
C ASP A 11 21.60 2.39 8.27
N PHE A 12 22.01 3.25 7.32
CA PHE A 12 21.34 3.37 6.02
C PHE A 12 21.38 2.07 5.21
N GLU A 13 22.55 1.45 5.06
CA GLU A 13 22.74 0.27 4.19
C GLU A 13 21.93 -0.93 4.65
N LYS A 14 21.86 -1.14 5.95
CA LYS A 14 21.09 -2.22 6.54
C LYS A 14 19.58 -1.96 6.45
N ASN A 15 19.18 -0.72 6.71
CA ASN A 15 17.75 -0.40 6.91
C ASN A 15 17.03 -0.03 5.62
N ILE A 16 17.73 0.37 4.56
CA ILE A 16 17.12 0.54 3.24
C ILE A 16 16.55 -0.77 2.70
N ARG A 17 17.09 -1.92 3.12
CA ARG A 17 16.65 -3.27 2.73
C ARG A 17 15.60 -3.89 3.67
N ARG A 18 15.23 -3.20 4.75
CA ARG A 18 14.15 -3.61 5.65
C ARG A 18 12.88 -2.93 5.21
N GLU A 19 11.92 -3.73 4.78
CA GLU A 19 10.73 -3.26 4.09
C GLU A 19 9.49 -3.46 4.94
N TRP A 20 8.51 -2.61 4.72
CA TRP A 20 7.17 -2.74 5.23
C TRP A 20 6.18 -2.71 4.06
N THR A 21 5.01 -3.31 4.26
CA THR A 21 3.91 -3.34 3.28
C THR A 21 2.58 -3.21 4.00
N MET A 22 1.63 -2.49 3.40
CA MET A 22 0.22 -2.40 3.78
C MET A 22 -0.63 -2.63 2.54
N THR A 23 -1.85 -3.14 2.72
CA THR A 23 -2.80 -3.37 1.62
C THR A 23 -4.17 -2.78 1.92
N ASN A 24 -4.94 -2.49 0.86
CA ASN A 24 -6.28 -1.92 0.97
C ASN A 24 -7.42 -2.95 0.83
N GLY A 25 -7.10 -4.23 0.61
CA GLY A 25 -8.10 -5.30 0.43
C GLY A 25 -8.73 -5.39 -0.96
N ILE A 26 -8.25 -4.61 -1.94
CA ILE A 26 -8.65 -4.67 -3.35
C ILE A 26 -7.45 -4.81 -4.30
N GLY A 27 -6.30 -5.27 -3.79
CA GLY A 27 -5.07 -5.46 -4.58
C GLY A 27 -4.15 -4.24 -4.62
N GLY A 28 -4.62 -3.05 -4.24
CA GLY A 28 -3.77 -1.88 -4.02
C GLY A 28 -2.94 -2.04 -2.74
N TYR A 29 -1.75 -1.44 -2.72
CA TYR A 29 -0.84 -1.56 -1.60
C TYR A 29 0.06 -0.33 -1.44
N ALA A 30 0.70 -0.23 -0.29
CA ALA A 30 1.79 0.70 -0.01
C ALA A 30 2.99 -0.06 0.53
N GLY A 31 4.19 0.43 0.26
CA GLY A 31 5.41 -0.17 0.75
C GLY A 31 6.60 0.78 0.69
N GLY A 32 7.61 0.48 1.48
CA GLY A 32 8.83 1.26 1.54
C GLY A 32 9.83 0.66 2.52
N SER A 33 10.98 1.31 2.70
CA SER A 33 11.91 0.92 3.74
C SER A 33 11.52 1.54 5.10
N ILE A 34 11.96 0.89 6.18
CA ILE A 34 11.74 1.39 7.56
C ILE A 34 12.43 2.73 7.85
N ILE A 35 13.24 3.23 6.95
CA ILE A 35 13.90 4.56 7.03
C ILE A 35 13.26 5.59 6.10
N GLY A 36 12.13 5.29 5.47
CA GLY A 36 11.38 6.21 4.61
C GLY A 36 11.96 6.40 3.20
N ALA A 37 12.91 5.57 2.76
CA ALA A 37 13.41 5.53 1.39
C ALA A 37 12.66 4.48 0.57
N CYS A 38 12.49 4.71 -0.73
CA CYS A 38 12.14 3.67 -1.68
C CYS A 38 13.40 2.91 -2.12
N ASN A 39 13.30 1.60 -2.21
CA ASN A 39 14.40 0.68 -2.51
C ASN A 39 14.09 -0.25 -3.70
N ARG A 40 12.84 -0.23 -4.16
CA ARG A 40 12.32 -1.02 -5.28
C ARG A 40 11.37 -0.18 -6.12
N THR A 41 11.22 -0.54 -7.40
CA THR A 41 10.16 0.00 -8.28
C THR A 41 8.76 -0.19 -7.68
N HIS A 42 8.54 -1.31 -7.01
CA HIS A 42 7.28 -1.74 -6.38
C HIS A 42 6.96 -1.02 -5.05
N GLN A 43 7.64 0.06 -4.72
CA GLN A 43 7.41 0.79 -3.46
C GLN A 43 6.82 2.17 -3.70
N GLY A 44 5.92 2.56 -2.81
CA GLY A 44 5.27 3.86 -2.78
C GLY A 44 4.19 3.92 -1.70
N TYR A 45 3.65 5.10 -1.46
CA TYR A 45 2.58 5.31 -0.49
C TYR A 45 1.20 4.94 -1.05
N LEU A 46 1.05 4.95 -2.39
CA LEU A 46 -0.14 4.42 -3.05
C LEU A 46 0.24 3.78 -4.38
N ILE A 47 0.21 2.46 -4.40
CA ILE A 47 0.11 1.66 -5.61
C ILE A 47 -1.37 1.28 -5.74
N ALA A 48 -2.07 1.93 -6.68
CA ALA A 48 -3.49 1.75 -6.90
C ALA A 48 -3.74 0.48 -7.72
N SER A 49 -4.78 -0.29 -7.38
CA SER A 49 -5.31 -1.34 -8.23
C SER A 49 -6.46 -0.75 -9.05
N LEU A 50 -6.27 -0.59 -10.36
CA LEU A 50 -7.25 0.07 -11.23
C LEU A 50 -8.37 -0.88 -11.65
N HIS A 51 -8.10 -2.19 -11.70
CA HIS A 51 -9.06 -3.28 -11.89
C HIS A 51 -8.84 -4.36 -10.81
N PRO A 52 -9.42 -4.19 -9.61
CA PRO A 52 -9.16 -5.08 -8.48
C PRO A 52 -9.21 -6.59 -8.78
N PRO A 53 -8.19 -7.37 -8.37
CA PRO A 53 -6.99 -6.97 -7.63
C PRO A 53 -5.75 -6.71 -8.50
N VAL A 54 -5.91 -6.46 -9.78
CA VAL A 54 -4.88 -6.35 -10.82
C VAL A 54 -4.75 -4.92 -11.35
N GLU A 55 -3.94 -4.72 -12.41
CA GLU A 55 -3.61 -3.40 -12.98
C GLU A 55 -3.10 -2.43 -11.92
N ARG A 56 -1.97 -2.77 -11.32
CA ARG A 56 -1.36 -2.04 -10.20
C ARG A 56 -0.43 -0.95 -10.70
N TYR A 57 -0.76 0.30 -10.39
CA TYR A 57 -0.04 1.49 -10.81
C TYR A 57 0.49 2.29 -9.62
N LEU A 58 1.78 2.65 -9.64
CA LEU A 58 2.32 3.64 -8.72
C LEU A 58 1.76 5.01 -9.08
N VAL A 59 1.07 5.65 -8.13
CA VAL A 59 0.51 7.00 -8.30
C VAL A 59 1.08 8.00 -7.30
N PHE A 60 1.45 7.56 -6.10
CA PHE A 60 2.05 8.39 -5.07
C PHE A 60 3.24 7.66 -4.45
N SER A 61 4.45 8.12 -4.78
CA SER A 61 5.67 7.46 -4.33
C SER A 61 5.93 7.72 -2.84
N LYS A 62 6.11 8.98 -2.46
CA LYS A 62 6.38 9.38 -1.08
C LYS A 62 6.20 10.88 -0.89
N THR A 63 6.39 11.37 0.34
CA THR A 63 6.56 12.78 0.65
C THR A 63 7.98 13.04 1.12
N ASN A 64 8.55 14.18 0.69
CA ASN A 64 9.82 14.67 1.20
C ASN A 64 9.54 15.86 2.13
N GLU A 65 9.94 15.75 3.40
CA GLU A 65 9.70 16.76 4.42
C GLU A 65 10.98 17.54 4.72
N LYS A 66 10.83 18.85 4.84
CA LYS A 66 11.91 19.77 5.22
C LYS A 66 11.41 20.75 6.29
N LEU A 67 12.11 20.79 7.42
CA LEU A 67 11.89 21.74 8.49
C LEU A 67 12.90 22.89 8.43
N THR A 68 12.44 24.10 8.73
CA THR A 68 13.28 25.31 8.84
C THR A 68 13.00 26.03 10.15
N GLN A 69 14.02 26.30 10.98
CA GLN A 69 13.88 27.04 12.22
C GLN A 69 15.04 28.02 12.36
N GLY A 70 14.76 29.30 12.25
CA GLY A 70 15.79 30.35 12.14
C GLY A 70 16.68 30.10 10.92
N THR A 71 17.98 29.90 11.14
CA THR A 71 18.97 29.58 10.09
C THR A 71 19.18 28.08 9.88
N HIS A 72 18.55 27.23 10.70
CA HIS A 72 18.72 25.78 10.62
C HIS A 72 17.72 25.18 9.63
N VAL A 73 18.23 24.26 8.81
CA VAL A 73 17.45 23.48 7.85
C VAL A 73 17.66 22.01 8.14
N TYR A 74 16.57 21.27 8.34
CA TYR A 74 16.56 19.83 8.59
C TYR A 74 15.83 19.14 7.45
N ASN A 75 16.54 18.40 6.60
CA ASN A 75 15.95 17.54 5.57
C ASN A 75 15.62 16.20 6.22
N LEU A 76 14.33 15.90 6.38
CA LEU A 76 13.86 14.61 6.94
C LEU A 76 13.71 13.55 5.86
N GLU A 77 13.86 13.94 4.60
CA GLU A 77 13.88 13.03 3.46
C GLU A 77 15.02 12.00 3.60
N THR A 78 14.68 10.74 3.34
CA THR A 78 15.67 9.67 3.11
C THR A 78 15.52 9.18 1.68
N SER A 79 16.57 9.30 0.88
CA SER A 79 16.58 8.89 -0.53
C SER A 79 17.99 8.56 -1.01
N GLN A 80 18.08 7.87 -2.12
CA GLN A 80 19.32 7.60 -2.85
C GLN A 80 19.10 7.97 -4.32
N HIS A 81 20.04 8.71 -4.89
CA HIS A 81 20.04 9.09 -6.31
C HIS A 81 21.32 8.64 -6.98
N ALA A 82 21.28 8.44 -8.28
CA ALA A 82 22.48 8.13 -9.05
C ALA A 82 23.48 9.28 -8.98
N GLY A 83 24.72 8.95 -8.69
CA GLY A 83 25.81 9.89 -8.63
C GLY A 83 26.83 9.71 -9.77
N LYS A 84 27.72 10.66 -9.95
CA LYS A 84 28.83 10.53 -10.89
C LYS A 84 29.79 9.43 -10.42
N GLY A 85 30.21 8.56 -11.34
CA GLY A 85 31.24 7.55 -11.06
C GLY A 85 30.79 6.41 -10.15
N HIS A 86 29.52 5.97 -10.25
CA HIS A 86 28.92 4.82 -9.53
C HIS A 86 28.72 5.00 -8.01
N SER A 87 29.08 6.12 -7.41
CA SER A 87 28.76 6.38 -6.01
C SER A 87 27.42 7.09 -5.89
N PRO A 88 26.43 6.50 -5.20
CA PRO A 88 25.12 7.13 -5.05
C PRO A 88 25.19 8.39 -4.17
N ILE A 89 24.36 9.37 -4.50
CA ILE A 89 24.13 10.56 -3.68
C ILE A 89 22.97 10.24 -2.73
N ARG A 90 23.16 10.46 -1.42
CA ARG A 90 22.16 10.14 -0.40
C ARG A 90 21.72 11.36 0.38
N THR A 91 20.41 11.49 0.52
CA THR A 91 19.80 12.33 1.55
C THR A 91 19.51 11.46 2.76
N GLN A 92 19.99 11.85 3.94
CA GLN A 92 20.07 10.99 5.11
C GLN A 92 19.13 11.47 6.22
N GLY A 93 17.84 11.62 5.92
CA GLY A 93 16.79 12.02 6.87
C GLY A 93 16.57 11.02 7.99
N GLN A 94 16.94 9.73 7.79
CA GLN A 94 16.86 8.69 8.81
C GLN A 94 17.68 9.02 10.07
N ARG A 95 18.62 9.95 10.00
CA ARG A 95 19.38 10.45 11.17
C ARG A 95 18.50 11.17 12.19
N PHE A 96 17.34 11.66 11.74
CA PHE A 96 16.35 12.31 12.60
C PHE A 96 15.24 11.35 13.05
N LEU A 97 15.21 10.10 12.53
CA LEU A 97 14.25 9.08 12.97
C LEU A 97 14.57 8.64 14.39
N THR A 98 13.57 8.71 15.26
CA THR A 98 13.63 8.24 16.64
C THR A 98 12.88 6.93 16.83
N ASP A 99 11.92 6.63 15.96
CA ASP A 99 11.10 5.43 16.03
C ASP A 99 10.48 5.07 14.68
N PHE A 100 10.26 3.77 14.47
CA PHE A 100 9.44 3.21 13.41
C PHE A 100 8.54 2.13 13.98
N SER A 101 7.23 2.19 13.67
CA SER A 101 6.29 1.13 14.01
C SER A 101 5.38 0.75 12.87
N CYS A 102 4.96 -0.53 12.86
CA CYS A 102 4.05 -1.09 11.87
C CYS A 102 3.13 -2.13 12.50
N ASP A 103 1.80 -1.94 12.35
CA ASP A 103 0.76 -2.88 12.80
C ASP A 103 -0.52 -2.69 11.94
N GLY A 104 -0.40 -2.94 10.65
CA GLY A 104 -1.45 -2.64 9.67
C GLY A 104 -1.47 -1.19 9.21
N THR A 105 -0.98 -0.29 10.03
CA THR A 105 -0.64 1.10 9.73
C THR A 105 0.84 1.34 10.00
N VAL A 106 1.41 2.42 9.48
CA VAL A 106 2.86 2.70 9.61
C VAL A 106 3.06 4.08 10.24
N CYS A 107 3.98 4.16 11.21
CA CYS A 107 4.39 5.41 11.83
C CYS A 107 5.91 5.61 11.76
N PHE A 108 6.30 6.81 11.38
CA PHE A 108 7.67 7.32 11.44
C PHE A 108 7.72 8.49 12.42
N SER A 109 8.51 8.38 13.49
CA SER A 109 8.73 9.47 14.45
C SER A 109 10.07 10.13 14.22
N TYR A 110 10.08 11.45 14.11
CA TYR A 110 11.27 12.26 13.88
C TYR A 110 11.52 13.24 15.02
N SER A 111 12.80 13.55 15.28
CA SER A 111 13.22 14.63 16.16
C SER A 111 14.33 15.43 15.51
N ALA A 112 14.09 16.72 15.29
CA ALA A 112 15.03 17.64 14.64
C ALA A 112 15.01 19.00 15.34
N GLY A 113 16.11 19.38 16.00
CA GLY A 113 16.18 20.55 16.84
C GLY A 113 15.15 20.51 17.98
N ASN A 114 14.28 21.52 18.07
CA ASN A 114 13.20 21.59 19.05
C ASN A 114 11.85 21.08 18.52
N ILE A 115 11.86 20.33 17.40
CA ILE A 115 10.64 19.88 16.74
C ILE A 115 10.59 18.34 16.79
N ARG A 116 9.45 17.80 17.22
CA ARG A 116 9.08 16.40 17.06
C ARG A 116 7.96 16.29 16.04
N MET A 117 8.02 15.27 15.19
CA MET A 117 7.02 15.03 14.18
C MET A 117 6.76 13.52 14.07
N ASP A 118 5.49 13.14 14.27
CA ASP A 118 5.00 11.81 13.97
C ASP A 118 4.24 11.85 12.64
N LYS A 119 4.63 10.98 11.73
CA LYS A 119 4.03 10.79 10.40
C LYS A 119 3.41 9.43 10.34
N HIS A 120 2.09 9.37 10.40
CA HIS A 120 1.29 8.15 10.32
C HIS A 120 0.73 7.97 8.91
N LEU A 121 0.72 6.72 8.43
CA LEU A 121 0.16 6.34 7.13
C LEU A 121 -0.78 5.15 7.27
N ALA A 122 -1.89 5.18 6.53
CA ALA A 122 -2.74 4.03 6.29
C ALA A 122 -3.31 4.06 4.88
N LEU A 123 -3.54 2.87 4.31
CA LEU A 123 -4.40 2.71 3.14
C LEU A 123 -5.83 2.47 3.60
N LEU A 124 -6.76 3.25 3.05
CA LEU A 124 -8.19 3.07 3.36
C LEU A 124 -8.68 1.77 2.75
N ARG A 125 -9.47 1.04 3.53
CA ARG A 125 -9.99 -0.27 3.09
C ARG A 125 -10.94 -0.12 1.91
N GLU A 126 -10.85 -1.04 0.97
CA GLU A 126 -11.68 -1.11 -0.25
C GLU A 126 -11.65 0.17 -1.11
N SER A 127 -10.55 0.92 -1.03
CA SER A 127 -10.36 2.19 -1.73
C SER A 127 -8.91 2.37 -2.19
N ASN A 128 -8.71 2.98 -3.34
CA ASN A 128 -7.39 3.44 -3.79
C ASN A 128 -7.05 4.81 -3.17
N THR A 129 -7.07 4.87 -1.85
CA THR A 129 -6.82 6.09 -1.08
C THR A 129 -5.80 5.84 0.03
N VAL A 130 -4.80 6.71 0.14
CA VAL A 130 -3.88 6.78 1.27
C VAL A 130 -4.18 7.99 2.12
N ALA A 131 -4.21 7.80 3.44
CA ALA A 131 -4.27 8.85 4.44
C ALA A 131 -2.91 9.01 5.13
N ILE A 132 -2.45 10.26 5.27
CA ILE A 132 -1.21 10.61 5.97
C ILE A 132 -1.54 11.67 7.01
N SER A 133 -1.30 11.37 8.28
CA SER A 133 -1.44 12.30 9.40
C SER A 133 -0.07 12.74 9.89
N TYR A 134 0.11 14.02 10.08
CA TYR A 134 1.30 14.58 10.75
C TYR A 134 0.86 15.21 12.07
N THR A 135 1.48 14.76 13.16
CA THR A 135 1.37 15.39 14.48
C THR A 135 2.72 16.02 14.81
N ILE A 136 2.77 17.33 14.93
CA ILE A 136 4.01 18.09 15.04
C ILE A 136 3.99 18.90 16.33
N THR A 137 4.99 18.71 17.18
CA THR A 137 5.20 19.49 18.41
C THR A 137 6.44 20.36 18.25
N ASN A 138 6.25 21.68 18.20
CA ASN A 138 7.32 22.65 18.17
C ASN A 138 7.53 23.21 19.60
N GLN A 139 8.66 22.87 20.22
CA GLN A 139 9.04 23.36 21.56
C GLN A 139 9.94 24.61 21.51
N GLY A 140 10.27 25.09 20.31
CA GLY A 140 11.12 26.26 20.08
C GLY A 140 10.37 27.44 19.48
N GLU A 141 11.11 28.34 18.87
CA GLU A 141 10.60 29.48 18.11
C GLU A 141 9.80 29.01 16.86
N GLU A 142 9.11 29.98 16.23
CA GLU A 142 8.38 29.71 14.98
C GLU A 142 9.26 29.00 13.96
N ALA A 143 8.68 28.02 13.28
CA ALA A 143 9.35 27.20 12.28
C ALA A 143 8.48 27.06 11.02
N GLY A 144 9.12 26.66 9.92
CA GLY A 144 8.47 26.30 8.67
C GLY A 144 8.55 24.80 8.42
N LEU A 145 7.48 24.22 7.87
CA LEU A 145 7.48 22.89 7.30
C LEU A 145 7.16 22.98 5.81
N SER A 146 7.93 22.30 4.99
CA SER A 146 7.63 22.07 3.57
C SER A 146 7.48 20.57 3.33
N ILE A 147 6.37 20.19 2.72
CA ILE A 147 6.09 18.81 2.28
C ILE A 147 6.04 18.80 0.75
N THR A 148 6.88 18.01 0.11
CA THR A 148 6.89 17.82 -1.34
C THR A 148 6.34 16.44 -1.67
N PRO A 149 5.12 16.31 -2.24
CA PRO A 149 4.61 15.06 -2.75
C PRO A 149 5.34 14.64 -4.02
N LEU A 150 5.77 13.37 -4.10
CA LEU A 150 6.38 12.75 -5.27
C LEU A 150 5.32 11.88 -5.96
N MET A 151 4.86 12.33 -7.11
CA MET A 151 3.78 11.69 -7.87
C MET A 151 4.33 10.90 -9.05
N ASN A 152 3.57 9.89 -9.49
CA ASN A 152 3.88 9.11 -10.68
C ASN A 152 2.58 8.62 -11.34
N PHE A 153 2.67 8.01 -12.50
CA PHE A 153 1.63 7.16 -13.08
C PHE A 153 2.29 6.15 -14.00
N ARG A 154 2.67 5.03 -13.43
CA ARG A 154 3.32 3.92 -14.12
C ARG A 154 2.88 2.57 -13.57
N GLU A 155 2.96 1.55 -14.38
CA GLU A 155 2.87 0.18 -13.89
C GLU A 155 3.89 -0.03 -12.75
N HIS A 156 3.53 -0.77 -11.70
CA HIS A 156 4.26 -0.78 -10.43
C HIS A 156 5.66 -1.39 -10.51
N SER A 157 5.93 -2.27 -11.50
CA SER A 157 7.25 -2.87 -11.71
C SER A 157 8.15 -2.07 -12.66
N ALA A 158 7.58 -1.11 -13.40
CA ALA A 158 8.30 -0.27 -14.36
C ALA A 158 9.07 0.89 -13.68
N SER A 159 9.79 1.67 -14.48
CA SER A 159 10.40 2.95 -14.11
C SER A 159 9.93 4.04 -15.07
N SER A 160 9.96 5.29 -14.64
CA SER A 160 9.60 6.46 -15.46
C SER A 160 10.81 7.32 -15.80
N ALA A 161 10.85 7.82 -17.02
CA ALA A 161 11.64 8.97 -17.39
C ALA A 161 10.79 10.25 -17.37
N VAL A 162 11.41 11.43 -17.46
CA VAL A 162 10.69 12.72 -17.53
C VAL A 162 9.66 12.75 -18.67
N SER A 163 9.97 12.12 -19.81
CA SER A 163 9.07 12.04 -20.98
C SER A 163 7.76 11.30 -20.69
N ASP A 164 7.75 10.36 -19.73
CA ASP A 164 6.61 9.50 -19.43
C ASP A 164 5.64 10.19 -18.46
N LEU A 165 6.14 11.19 -17.70
CA LEU A 165 5.40 11.91 -16.66
C LEU A 165 4.66 13.13 -17.23
N GLN A 166 3.73 12.87 -18.15
CA GLN A 166 2.90 13.90 -18.77
C GLN A 166 1.56 13.99 -18.03
N PHE A 167 1.32 15.11 -17.34
CA PHE A 167 0.10 15.36 -16.57
C PHE A 167 -0.52 16.70 -16.93
N THR A 168 -1.88 16.75 -16.94
CA THR A 168 -2.58 18.01 -16.65
C THR A 168 -2.62 18.17 -15.14
N CYS A 169 -2.07 19.26 -14.62
CA CYS A 169 -1.91 19.49 -13.18
C CYS A 169 -2.51 20.83 -12.80
N GLU A 170 -3.50 20.85 -11.89
CA GLU A 170 -4.16 22.07 -11.43
C GLU A 170 -4.37 22.05 -9.92
N PRO A 171 -4.22 23.22 -9.23
CA PRO A 171 -4.66 23.35 -7.85
C PRO A 171 -6.16 23.06 -7.73
N ASN A 172 -6.57 22.37 -6.68
CA ASN A 172 -7.96 22.06 -6.41
C ASN A 172 -8.54 22.89 -5.25
N THR A 173 -9.84 22.79 -5.03
CA THR A 173 -10.56 23.51 -3.97
C THR A 173 -10.43 22.89 -2.59
N VAL A 174 -9.85 21.69 -2.51
CA VAL A 174 -9.71 20.90 -1.27
C VAL A 174 -8.32 21.03 -0.63
N GLY A 175 -7.57 22.06 -1.02
CA GLY A 175 -6.29 22.41 -0.40
C GLY A 175 -5.06 21.69 -0.97
N GLY A 176 -5.23 21.00 -2.09
CA GLY A 176 -4.17 20.30 -2.80
C GLY A 176 -4.21 20.55 -4.30
N PHE A 177 -4.01 19.51 -5.09
CA PHE A 177 -4.02 19.56 -6.56
C PHE A 177 -4.58 18.27 -7.16
N THR A 178 -4.98 18.33 -8.41
CA THR A 178 -5.38 17.20 -9.24
C THR A 178 -4.37 16.95 -10.34
N LEU A 179 -4.16 15.67 -10.67
CA LEU A 179 -3.36 15.22 -11.81
C LEU A 179 -4.21 14.33 -12.70
N ILE A 180 -4.22 14.64 -14.00
CA ILE A 180 -4.80 13.76 -15.01
C ILE A 180 -3.64 13.24 -15.86
N PRO A 181 -3.30 11.94 -15.79
CA PRO A 181 -2.24 11.36 -16.59
C PRO A 181 -2.60 11.37 -18.07
N ALA A 182 -1.72 11.82 -18.96
CA ALA A 182 -1.94 11.77 -20.40
C ALA A 182 -2.12 10.32 -20.91
N ALA A 183 -1.46 9.36 -20.27
CA ALA A 183 -1.59 7.93 -20.57
C ALA A 183 -2.95 7.35 -20.18
N ALA A 184 -3.70 7.99 -19.25
CA ALA A 184 -5.01 7.55 -18.78
C ALA A 184 -5.93 8.75 -18.53
N PRO A 185 -6.41 9.44 -19.57
CA PRO A 185 -7.16 10.71 -19.44
C PRO A 185 -8.54 10.55 -18.79
N GLY A 186 -8.99 9.32 -18.60
CA GLY A 186 -10.21 9.00 -17.85
C GLY A 186 -10.02 8.87 -16.33
N LEU A 187 -8.77 8.97 -15.83
CA LEU A 187 -8.44 8.86 -14.41
C LEU A 187 -7.95 10.20 -13.84
N CYS A 188 -8.29 10.46 -12.60
CA CYS A 188 -7.85 11.58 -11.81
C CYS A 188 -7.12 11.09 -10.56
N ILE A 189 -5.94 11.63 -10.31
CA ILE A 189 -5.23 11.50 -9.03
C ILE A 189 -5.51 12.80 -8.27
N GLU A 190 -6.20 12.71 -7.15
CA GLU A 190 -6.59 13.84 -6.34
C GLU A 190 -5.83 13.83 -5.02
N LEU A 191 -5.10 14.89 -4.73
CA LEU A 191 -4.46 15.13 -3.44
C LEU A 191 -5.20 16.26 -2.72
N SER A 192 -5.56 16.05 -1.45
CA SER A 192 -6.18 17.05 -0.59
C SER A 192 -5.36 17.27 0.68
N CYS A 193 -5.42 18.49 1.23
CA CYS A 193 -4.69 18.85 2.45
C CYS A 193 -5.53 19.77 3.36
N SER A 194 -5.49 19.51 4.66
CA SER A 194 -6.26 20.27 5.67
C SER A 194 -5.84 21.73 5.76
N ALA A 195 -4.54 22.00 5.61
CA ALA A 195 -3.94 23.31 5.78
C ALA A 195 -2.76 23.51 4.82
N GLY A 196 -2.04 24.64 4.99
CA GLY A 196 -0.88 24.98 4.19
C GLY A 196 -1.23 25.74 2.91
N ARG A 197 -0.19 26.13 2.19
CA ARG A 197 -0.26 26.82 0.91
C ARG A 197 0.54 26.06 -0.13
N LEU A 198 -0.01 25.95 -1.33
CA LEU A 198 0.68 25.40 -2.50
C LEU A 198 1.65 26.44 -3.09
N PHE A 199 2.88 26.01 -3.28
CA PHE A 199 3.90 26.78 -3.97
C PHE A 199 4.39 25.96 -5.17
N PRO A 200 4.23 26.46 -6.40
CA PRO A 200 4.74 25.78 -7.58
C PRO A 200 6.26 25.65 -7.49
N ARG A 201 6.79 24.53 -7.94
CA ARG A 201 8.23 24.26 -7.97
C ARG A 201 8.81 24.67 -9.31
N GLU A 202 10.00 25.28 -9.29
CA GLU A 202 10.77 25.57 -10.51
C GLU A 202 11.26 24.26 -11.14
N ASN A 203 11.83 23.35 -10.33
CA ASN A 203 12.14 21.98 -10.74
C ASN A 203 11.00 21.06 -10.32
N GLN A 204 10.22 20.62 -11.29
CA GLN A 204 9.03 19.78 -11.09
C GLN A 204 9.33 18.29 -11.15
N TYR A 205 10.59 17.88 -11.22
CA TYR A 205 10.98 16.48 -11.30
C TYR A 205 12.06 16.14 -10.27
N ASP A 206 11.88 15.02 -9.60
CA ASP A 206 12.91 14.33 -8.84
C ASP A 206 13.45 13.22 -9.72
N VAL A 207 14.65 13.44 -10.27
CA VAL A 207 15.24 12.59 -11.31
C VAL A 207 16.29 11.65 -10.75
N ASP A 208 16.48 10.51 -11.41
CA ASP A 208 17.54 9.55 -11.10
C ASP A 208 17.47 8.99 -9.68
N MET A 209 16.26 8.90 -9.08
CA MET A 209 16.08 8.15 -7.82
C MET A 209 16.54 6.72 -8.04
N GLN A 210 17.48 6.25 -7.21
CA GLN A 210 18.11 4.95 -7.37
C GLN A 210 17.56 3.94 -6.36
N TYR A 211 17.03 2.84 -6.88
CA TYR A 211 16.54 1.71 -6.11
C TYR A 211 17.63 0.66 -5.94
N GLN A 212 18.18 0.55 -4.74
CA GLN A 212 19.36 -0.28 -4.50
C GLN A 212 19.09 -1.78 -4.78
N THR A 213 17.91 -2.28 -4.45
CA THR A 213 17.59 -3.69 -4.70
C THR A 213 17.49 -3.99 -6.19
N GLU A 214 16.98 -3.06 -7.00
CA GLU A 214 16.95 -3.22 -8.44
C GLU A 214 18.38 -3.22 -9.03
N VAL A 215 19.22 -2.33 -8.53
CA VAL A 215 20.65 -2.30 -8.93
C VAL A 215 21.36 -3.59 -8.55
N ASP A 216 21.12 -4.12 -7.35
CA ASP A 216 21.70 -5.39 -6.90
C ASP A 216 21.23 -6.58 -7.74
N ASN A 217 20.02 -6.51 -8.28
CA ASN A 217 19.41 -7.54 -9.14
C ASN A 217 19.73 -7.32 -10.63
N GLU A 218 20.56 -6.33 -10.97
CA GLU A 218 20.92 -5.97 -12.35
C GLU A 218 19.70 -5.59 -13.22
N THR A 219 18.64 -5.03 -12.59
CA THR A 219 17.44 -4.52 -13.25
C THR A 219 17.47 -2.99 -13.37
N ALA A 220 16.47 -2.39 -14.05
CA ALA A 220 16.36 -0.95 -14.16
C ALA A 220 16.10 -0.31 -12.79
N GLY A 221 17.13 0.29 -12.21
CA GLY A 221 17.10 0.81 -10.84
C GLY A 221 16.99 2.32 -10.74
N LEU A 222 16.70 3.03 -11.82
CA LEU A 222 16.54 4.50 -11.84
C LEU A 222 15.10 4.87 -12.16
N ASP A 223 14.55 5.80 -11.40
CA ASP A 223 13.18 6.29 -11.57
C ASP A 223 13.13 7.81 -11.47
N THR A 224 12.07 8.39 -12.01
CA THR A 224 11.79 9.83 -11.95
C THR A 224 10.38 10.05 -11.41
N HIS A 225 10.21 11.07 -10.57
CA HIS A 225 8.92 11.43 -10.00
C HIS A 225 8.54 12.88 -10.33
N PHE A 226 7.24 13.13 -10.51
CA PHE A 226 6.69 14.45 -10.74
C PHE A 226 6.37 15.12 -9.40
N CYS A 227 6.89 16.34 -9.19
CA CYS A 227 6.78 17.10 -7.94
C CYS A 227 6.31 18.52 -8.25
N PRO A 228 5.01 18.73 -8.58
CA PRO A 228 4.54 20.03 -9.09
C PRO A 228 4.55 21.15 -8.05
N TYR A 229 4.33 20.80 -6.78
CA TYR A 229 4.15 21.77 -5.70
C TYR A 229 4.87 21.35 -4.42
N ASP A 230 5.27 22.37 -3.63
CA ASP A 230 5.49 22.24 -2.20
C ASP A 230 4.24 22.68 -1.44
N LEU A 231 3.84 21.90 -0.45
CA LEU A 231 2.88 22.30 0.59
C LEU A 231 3.66 22.94 1.74
N ARG A 232 3.44 24.24 2.01
CA ARG A 232 4.19 24.96 3.05
C ARG A 232 3.29 25.38 4.21
N PHE A 233 3.82 25.17 5.41
CA PHE A 233 3.14 25.40 6.69
C PHE A 233 4.01 26.24 7.59
N THR A 234 3.37 27.11 8.38
CA THR A 234 3.99 27.77 9.53
C THR A 234 3.66 26.98 10.79
N LEU A 235 4.67 26.66 11.57
CA LEU A 235 4.56 25.97 12.85
C LEU A 235 4.79 27.03 13.96
N PRO A 236 3.74 27.49 14.67
CA PRO A 236 3.90 28.49 15.68
C PRO A 236 4.86 28.07 16.80
N ALA A 237 5.47 29.05 17.47
CA ALA A 237 6.32 28.79 18.61
C ALA A 237 5.54 28.07 19.73
N HIS A 238 6.17 27.12 20.40
CA HIS A 238 5.62 26.39 21.56
C HIS A 238 4.20 25.84 21.35
N SER A 239 3.97 25.21 20.17
CA SER A 239 2.65 24.73 19.76
C SER A 239 2.66 23.28 19.30
N SER A 240 1.47 22.70 19.22
CA SER A 240 1.21 21.44 18.47
C SER A 240 0.38 21.77 17.23
N THR A 241 0.71 21.12 16.12
CA THR A 241 0.03 21.27 14.82
C THR A 241 -0.29 19.90 14.26
N GLU A 242 -1.53 19.72 13.83
CA GLU A 242 -1.97 18.52 13.11
C GLU A 242 -2.23 18.85 11.64
N ILE A 243 -1.81 17.97 10.75
CA ILE A 243 -2.01 18.11 9.31
C ILE A 243 -2.50 16.78 8.75
N SER A 244 -3.60 16.84 8.01
CA SER A 244 -4.13 15.72 7.24
C SER A 244 -3.84 15.90 5.75
N LEU A 245 -3.32 14.83 5.13
CA LEU A 245 -3.11 14.72 3.69
C LEU A 245 -3.77 13.42 3.22
N LEU A 246 -4.60 13.50 2.18
CA LEU A 246 -5.19 12.33 1.52
C LEU A 246 -4.86 12.37 0.04
N CYS A 247 -4.57 11.18 -0.53
CA CYS A 247 -4.41 11.03 -1.97
C CYS A 247 -5.24 9.83 -2.44
N THR A 248 -6.04 10.04 -3.49
CA THR A 248 -6.92 9.02 -4.06
C THR A 248 -6.80 8.97 -5.59
N VAL A 249 -7.21 7.83 -6.17
CA VAL A 249 -7.38 7.66 -7.62
C VAL A 249 -8.82 7.29 -7.90
N HIS A 250 -9.43 7.97 -8.87
CA HIS A 250 -10.82 7.75 -9.27
C HIS A 250 -11.03 8.14 -10.74
N PRO A 251 -12.14 7.72 -11.39
CA PRO A 251 -12.50 8.25 -12.70
C PRO A 251 -12.67 9.76 -12.66
N VAL A 252 -12.32 10.44 -13.76
CA VAL A 252 -12.50 11.90 -13.87
C VAL A 252 -13.97 12.27 -13.63
N GLN A 253 -14.18 13.26 -12.76
CA GLN A 253 -15.49 13.79 -12.39
C GLN A 253 -15.46 15.32 -12.39
N ASP A 254 -16.63 15.96 -12.51
CA ASP A 254 -16.77 17.42 -12.51
C ASP A 254 -16.48 18.06 -11.14
N THR A 255 -16.58 17.27 -10.06
CA THR A 255 -16.34 17.73 -8.68
C THR A 255 -15.31 16.86 -8.00
N PRO A 256 -14.50 17.41 -7.07
CA PRO A 256 -13.59 16.63 -6.25
C PRO A 256 -14.30 15.48 -5.51
N VAL A 257 -13.70 14.29 -5.48
CA VAL A 257 -14.18 13.13 -4.71
C VAL A 257 -13.88 13.31 -3.23
N LEU A 258 -12.69 13.87 -2.92
CA LEU A 258 -12.33 14.20 -1.56
C LEU A 258 -12.96 15.54 -1.15
N SER A 259 -13.45 15.63 0.08
CA SER A 259 -13.72 16.91 0.72
C SER A 259 -12.40 17.50 1.25
N ARG A 260 -12.37 18.83 1.50
CA ARG A 260 -11.23 19.42 2.21
C ARG A 260 -11.16 18.82 3.62
N PRO A 261 -10.08 18.11 3.99
CA PRO A 261 -9.99 17.47 5.30
C PRO A 261 -9.88 18.51 6.42
N GLN A 262 -10.36 18.13 7.61
CA GLN A 262 -9.99 18.80 8.84
C GLN A 262 -8.58 18.37 9.27
N ALA A 263 -8.02 19.04 10.28
CA ALA A 263 -6.66 18.74 10.75
C ALA A 263 -6.49 17.29 11.22
N ASP A 264 -7.52 16.70 11.80
CA ASP A 264 -7.58 15.35 12.36
C ASP A 264 -8.17 14.27 11.42
N THR A 265 -8.65 14.65 10.22
CA THR A 265 -9.35 13.70 9.31
C THR A 265 -8.50 12.47 9.01
N ALA A 266 -7.22 12.64 8.66
CA ALA A 266 -6.36 11.48 8.37
C ALA A 266 -6.10 10.64 9.62
N ALA A 267 -5.99 11.26 10.81
CA ALA A 267 -5.82 10.51 12.06
C ALA A 267 -7.06 9.65 12.38
N ILE A 268 -8.27 10.17 12.12
CA ILE A 268 -9.54 9.45 12.27
C ILE A 268 -9.58 8.27 11.29
N GLU A 269 -9.25 8.49 10.03
CA GLU A 269 -9.23 7.41 9.03
C GLU A 269 -8.20 6.31 9.36
N ILE A 270 -7.02 6.70 9.84
CA ILE A 270 -5.99 5.77 10.31
C ILE A 270 -6.50 4.96 11.53
N ALA A 271 -7.24 5.61 12.45
CA ALA A 271 -7.83 4.92 13.58
C ALA A 271 -8.89 3.88 13.14
N HIS A 272 -9.74 4.19 12.15
CA HIS A 272 -10.69 3.22 11.58
C HIS A 272 -9.97 1.99 10.98
N VAL A 273 -8.85 2.20 10.26
CA VAL A 273 -8.04 1.09 9.75
C VAL A 273 -7.44 0.27 10.90
N GLN A 274 -6.99 0.91 11.98
CA GLN A 274 -6.48 0.21 13.15
C GLN A 274 -7.57 -0.60 13.86
N GLU A 275 -8.77 -0.04 14.02
CA GLU A 275 -9.95 -0.74 14.58
C GLU A 275 -10.32 -1.98 13.75
N TYR A 276 -10.22 -1.88 12.41
CA TYR A 276 -10.40 -3.04 11.54
C TYR A 276 -9.40 -4.16 11.88
N TYR A 277 -8.10 -3.87 12.00
CA TYR A 277 -7.10 -4.87 12.33
C TYR A 277 -7.28 -5.42 13.75
N ASP A 278 -7.69 -4.60 14.72
CA ASP A 278 -7.98 -5.05 16.08
C ASP A 278 -9.20 -5.98 16.09
N SER A 279 -10.20 -5.74 15.25
CA SER A 279 -11.34 -6.64 15.08
C SER A 279 -10.93 -8.01 14.51
N LEU A 280 -9.99 -8.04 13.56
CA LEU A 280 -9.44 -9.28 12.99
C LEU A 280 -8.67 -10.09 14.05
N LYS A 281 -7.85 -9.43 14.88
CA LYS A 281 -7.13 -10.07 15.98
C LYS A 281 -8.11 -10.67 16.99
N GLN A 282 -9.17 -9.93 17.33
CA GLN A 282 -10.23 -10.41 18.22
C GLN A 282 -10.97 -11.63 17.62
N GLN A 283 -11.34 -11.56 16.34
CA GLN A 283 -12.00 -12.65 15.61
C GLN A 283 -11.14 -13.92 15.58
N ALA A 284 -9.84 -13.79 15.35
CA ALA A 284 -8.89 -14.91 15.31
C ALA A 284 -8.77 -15.61 16.68
N GLY A 285 -8.93 -14.88 17.78
CA GLY A 285 -9.09 -15.43 19.12
C GLY A 285 -7.79 -15.94 19.76
N TYR A 286 -6.65 -15.38 19.39
CA TYR A 286 -5.34 -15.74 19.96
C TYR A 286 -5.02 -14.99 21.28
N GLY A 287 -5.94 -14.14 21.77
CA GLY A 287 -5.75 -13.37 23.01
C GLY A 287 -4.54 -12.45 22.92
N ASP A 288 -3.69 -12.46 23.96
CA ASP A 288 -2.51 -11.58 24.07
C ASP A 288 -1.25 -12.13 23.37
N ASP A 289 -1.37 -13.18 22.55
CA ASP A 289 -0.23 -13.69 21.76
C ASP A 289 0.15 -12.68 20.68
N ALA A 290 1.18 -11.87 20.97
CA ALA A 290 1.64 -10.81 20.08
C ALA A 290 2.17 -11.34 18.73
N PHE A 291 2.78 -12.55 18.73
CA PHE A 291 3.28 -13.15 17.49
C PHE A 291 2.13 -13.63 16.60
N ALA A 292 1.16 -14.38 17.17
CA ALA A 292 -0.02 -14.82 16.45
C ALA A 292 -0.84 -13.63 15.90
N ASN A 293 -1.03 -12.59 16.71
CA ASN A 293 -1.71 -11.36 16.28
C ASN A 293 -0.98 -10.63 15.14
N THR A 294 0.36 -10.63 15.13
CA THR A 294 1.13 -10.10 13.99
C THR A 294 0.90 -10.94 12.73
N LEU A 295 0.82 -12.26 12.84
CA LEU A 295 0.51 -13.15 11.72
C LEU A 295 -0.92 -12.95 11.19
N VAL A 296 -1.90 -12.65 12.06
CA VAL A 296 -3.27 -12.32 11.65
C VAL A 296 -3.29 -11.07 10.75
N VAL A 297 -2.58 -10.00 11.14
CA VAL A 297 -2.45 -8.78 10.33
C VAL A 297 -1.74 -9.07 9.02
N ALA A 298 -0.66 -9.86 9.04
CA ALA A 298 0.07 -10.25 7.85
C ALA A 298 -0.77 -11.11 6.89
N ALA A 299 -1.61 -12.00 7.43
CA ALA A 299 -2.51 -12.84 6.62
C ALA A 299 -3.54 -12.00 5.83
N ASP A 300 -4.06 -10.92 6.43
CA ASP A 300 -5.00 -10.02 5.75
C ASP A 300 -4.41 -9.38 4.50
N GLN A 301 -3.10 -9.13 4.47
CA GLN A 301 -2.44 -8.50 3.34
C GLN A 301 -2.52 -9.31 2.04
N PHE A 302 -2.73 -10.62 2.13
CA PHE A 302 -2.88 -11.49 0.96
C PHE A 302 -4.33 -11.63 0.47
N LEU A 303 -5.30 -11.09 1.21
CA LEU A 303 -6.72 -11.20 0.88
C LEU A 303 -7.18 -9.95 0.12
N ALA A 304 -7.82 -10.17 -1.02
CA ALA A 304 -8.33 -9.09 -1.85
C ALA A 304 -9.70 -9.44 -2.43
N ARG A 305 -10.55 -8.43 -2.64
CA ARG A 305 -11.78 -8.55 -3.40
C ARG A 305 -11.50 -8.45 -4.88
N ARG A 306 -12.06 -9.36 -5.67
CA ARG A 306 -11.93 -9.40 -7.13
C ARG A 306 -13.15 -8.80 -7.79
N ASP A 307 -13.00 -7.78 -8.62
CA ASP A 307 -14.10 -7.10 -9.32
C ASP A 307 -14.91 -8.03 -10.20
N SER A 308 -14.23 -8.93 -10.95
CA SER A 308 -14.91 -9.84 -11.89
C SER A 308 -15.89 -10.81 -11.23
N THR A 309 -15.76 -11.10 -9.94
CA THR A 309 -16.67 -11.97 -9.18
C THR A 309 -17.42 -11.25 -8.07
N GLY A 310 -16.94 -10.09 -7.64
CA GLY A 310 -17.39 -9.41 -6.43
C GLY A 310 -17.06 -10.16 -5.13
N LEU A 311 -16.19 -11.20 -5.20
CA LEU A 311 -15.86 -12.10 -4.10
C LEU A 311 -14.38 -12.00 -3.72
N MET A 312 -14.03 -12.60 -2.57
CA MET A 312 -12.64 -12.64 -2.10
C MET A 312 -11.78 -13.60 -2.92
N THR A 313 -10.50 -13.25 -3.01
CA THR A 313 -9.42 -14.08 -3.54
C THR A 313 -8.16 -13.98 -2.67
N ILE A 314 -7.14 -14.79 -2.95
CA ILE A 314 -5.83 -14.75 -2.30
C ILE A 314 -4.78 -14.40 -3.35
N LEU A 315 -4.00 -13.35 -3.08
CA LEU A 315 -2.80 -13.01 -3.86
C LEU A 315 -1.66 -13.94 -3.46
N ALA A 316 -0.97 -14.52 -4.43
CA ALA A 316 0.08 -15.52 -4.18
C ALA A 316 1.32 -14.93 -3.52
N GLY A 317 1.60 -13.64 -3.75
CA GLY A 317 2.72 -12.95 -3.12
C GLY A 317 2.80 -11.48 -3.50
N LEU A 318 2.87 -10.62 -2.50
CA LEU A 318 3.04 -9.18 -2.68
C LEU A 318 4.52 -8.82 -2.75
N PRO A 319 4.89 -7.89 -3.63
CA PRO A 319 4.05 -7.19 -4.61
C PRO A 319 4.00 -7.86 -6.00
N TRP A 320 4.65 -9.02 -6.21
CA TRP A 320 4.98 -9.56 -7.54
C TRP A 320 3.88 -10.37 -8.19
N PHE A 321 3.02 -11.02 -7.40
CA PHE A 321 2.08 -12.01 -7.91
C PHE A 321 0.62 -11.58 -7.73
N THR A 322 -0.20 -12.01 -8.66
CA THR A 322 -1.66 -11.93 -8.62
C THR A 322 -2.26 -13.14 -7.88
N ASP A 323 -3.50 -13.47 -8.12
CA ASP A 323 -4.13 -14.67 -7.58
C ASP A 323 -3.81 -15.90 -8.43
N TRP A 324 -3.17 -16.88 -7.78
CA TRP A 324 -2.75 -18.14 -8.36
C TRP A 324 -3.48 -19.29 -7.68
N GLY A 325 -4.07 -20.19 -8.48
CA GLY A 325 -4.92 -21.28 -7.98
C GLY A 325 -4.22 -22.23 -7.02
N ARG A 326 -3.05 -22.75 -7.39
CA ARG A 326 -2.25 -23.62 -6.52
C ARG A 326 -1.92 -22.95 -5.21
N ASP A 327 -1.35 -21.75 -5.29
CA ASP A 327 -0.88 -20.99 -4.13
C ASP A 327 -2.05 -20.63 -3.21
N THR A 328 -3.18 -20.21 -3.79
CA THR A 328 -4.41 -19.92 -3.05
C THR A 328 -4.87 -21.15 -2.27
N MET A 329 -4.98 -22.31 -2.89
CA MET A 329 -5.51 -23.52 -2.24
C MET A 329 -4.56 -24.06 -1.18
N ILE A 330 -3.24 -23.95 -1.37
CA ILE A 330 -2.23 -24.36 -0.38
C ILE A 330 -2.26 -23.40 0.82
N ALA A 331 -2.30 -22.08 0.58
CA ALA A 331 -2.30 -21.06 1.63
C ALA A 331 -3.67 -20.92 2.34
N PHE A 332 -4.74 -21.42 1.74
CA PHE A 332 -6.13 -21.23 2.15
C PHE A 332 -6.37 -21.44 3.65
N SER A 333 -5.92 -22.58 4.18
CA SER A 333 -6.15 -22.92 5.60
C SER A 333 -5.45 -21.95 6.55
N GLY A 334 -4.23 -21.53 6.23
CA GLY A 334 -3.45 -20.59 7.05
C GLY A 334 -4.03 -19.17 7.03
N LEU A 335 -4.38 -18.68 5.84
CA LEU A 335 -4.83 -17.30 5.66
C LEU A 335 -6.29 -17.09 6.09
N THR A 336 -7.14 -18.12 6.03
CA THR A 336 -8.57 -17.98 6.33
C THR A 336 -9.04 -18.78 7.54
N LEU A 337 -8.80 -20.10 7.58
CA LEU A 337 -9.35 -20.96 8.63
C LEU A 337 -8.66 -20.73 9.98
N ALA A 338 -7.34 -20.59 10.00
CA ALA A 338 -6.58 -20.28 11.20
C ALA A 338 -6.93 -18.90 11.77
N THR A 339 -7.24 -17.94 10.92
CA THR A 339 -7.68 -16.59 11.32
C THR A 339 -9.19 -16.47 11.54
N ARG A 340 -9.93 -17.58 11.44
CA ARG A 340 -11.41 -17.67 11.56
C ARG A 340 -12.19 -16.80 10.56
N ARG A 341 -11.61 -16.52 9.41
CA ARG A 341 -12.24 -15.77 8.29
C ARG A 341 -13.10 -16.72 7.43
N PHE A 342 -14.09 -17.34 8.03
CA PHE A 342 -14.89 -18.40 7.39
C PHE A 342 -15.77 -17.87 6.24
N SER A 343 -16.22 -16.62 6.31
CA SER A 343 -16.94 -15.97 5.22
C SER A 343 -16.06 -15.83 3.99
N ASP A 344 -14.86 -15.30 4.19
CA ASP A 344 -13.90 -15.10 3.10
C ASP A 344 -13.46 -16.44 2.51
N ALA A 345 -13.31 -17.47 3.35
CA ALA A 345 -13.03 -18.83 2.88
C ALA A 345 -14.10 -19.34 1.90
N ARG A 346 -15.40 -19.12 2.20
CA ARG A 346 -16.50 -19.49 1.29
C ARG A 346 -16.43 -18.71 -0.01
N GLU A 347 -16.19 -17.40 0.06
CA GLU A 347 -16.09 -16.54 -1.11
C GLU A 347 -14.92 -16.95 -2.01
N ILE A 348 -13.76 -17.26 -1.43
CA ILE A 348 -12.57 -17.74 -2.18
C ILE A 348 -12.86 -19.05 -2.88
N LEU A 349 -13.45 -20.04 -2.21
CA LEU A 349 -13.85 -21.30 -2.86
C LEU A 349 -14.81 -21.05 -4.02
N LEU A 350 -15.76 -20.12 -3.85
CA LEU A 350 -16.72 -19.78 -4.89
C LEU A 350 -16.08 -19.00 -6.05
N THR A 351 -15.14 -18.10 -5.77
CA THR A 351 -14.36 -17.38 -6.79
C THR A 351 -13.74 -18.39 -7.78
N PHE A 352 -13.00 -19.35 -7.27
CA PHE A 352 -12.34 -20.35 -8.13
C PHE A 352 -13.31 -21.32 -8.77
N ALA A 353 -14.42 -21.68 -8.09
CA ALA A 353 -15.47 -22.52 -8.67
C ALA A 353 -16.10 -21.91 -9.93
N GLN A 354 -16.26 -20.58 -9.98
CA GLN A 354 -16.84 -19.87 -11.14
C GLN A 354 -15.94 -19.91 -12.38
N TYR A 355 -14.64 -20.17 -12.19
CA TYR A 355 -13.65 -20.19 -13.26
C TYR A 355 -13.16 -21.61 -13.59
N VAL A 356 -13.75 -22.67 -13.01
CA VAL A 356 -13.41 -24.03 -13.44
C VAL A 356 -13.83 -24.21 -14.90
N HIS A 357 -12.90 -24.66 -15.73
CA HIS A 357 -13.11 -24.87 -17.14
C HIS A 357 -12.55 -26.23 -17.56
N HIS A 358 -13.37 -27.08 -18.17
CA HIS A 358 -13.01 -28.45 -18.52
C HIS A 358 -12.39 -29.23 -17.34
N GLY A 359 -12.91 -29.05 -16.13
CA GLY A 359 -12.42 -29.70 -14.92
C GLY A 359 -11.11 -29.16 -14.37
N MET A 360 -10.57 -28.10 -14.92
CA MET A 360 -9.36 -27.44 -14.41
C MET A 360 -9.68 -26.17 -13.63
N VAL A 361 -9.11 -26.04 -12.46
CA VAL A 361 -9.04 -24.79 -11.71
C VAL A 361 -7.97 -23.90 -12.37
N PRO A 362 -8.22 -22.59 -12.57
CA PRO A 362 -7.21 -21.72 -13.16
C PRO A 362 -5.93 -21.70 -12.34
N ASN A 363 -4.79 -21.75 -13.02
CA ASN A 363 -3.49 -21.62 -12.36
C ASN A 363 -3.19 -20.17 -11.99
N MET A 364 -3.54 -19.21 -12.85
CA MET A 364 -3.24 -17.80 -12.67
C MET A 364 -4.30 -16.94 -13.33
N PHE A 365 -4.60 -15.82 -12.69
CA PHE A 365 -5.32 -14.70 -13.29
C PHE A 365 -4.29 -13.61 -13.66
N PRO A 366 -4.12 -13.28 -14.97
CA PRO A 366 -3.14 -12.30 -15.42
C PRO A 366 -3.39 -10.90 -14.85
N ASP A 367 -2.32 -10.11 -14.69
CA ASP A 367 -2.37 -8.75 -14.14
C ASP A 367 -3.02 -7.74 -15.10
N ASP A 368 -3.03 -8.05 -16.39
CA ASP A 368 -3.62 -7.22 -17.46
C ASP A 368 -5.09 -7.52 -17.76
N GLY A 369 -5.76 -8.30 -16.90
CA GLY A 369 -7.18 -8.65 -17.03
C GLY A 369 -7.51 -9.62 -18.16
N GLN A 370 -6.51 -10.28 -18.78
CA GLN A 370 -6.74 -11.32 -19.77
C GLN A 370 -7.40 -12.59 -19.18
N ASP A 371 -7.78 -13.52 -20.07
CA ASP A 371 -8.40 -14.78 -19.66
C ASP A 371 -7.48 -15.60 -18.72
N PRO A 372 -8.05 -16.29 -17.74
CA PRO A 372 -7.29 -17.16 -16.82
C PRO A 372 -6.49 -18.24 -17.53
N LEU A 373 -5.32 -18.57 -16.99
CA LEU A 373 -4.44 -19.59 -17.53
C LEU A 373 -4.70 -20.96 -16.86
N TYR A 374 -4.85 -22.01 -17.67
CA TYR A 374 -5.15 -23.39 -17.23
C TYR A 374 -3.99 -24.32 -17.54
N ASN A 375 -2.82 -24.07 -16.98
CA ASN A 375 -1.58 -24.78 -17.31
C ASN A 375 -1.02 -25.59 -16.12
N THR A 376 -1.87 -26.02 -15.18
CA THR A 376 -1.49 -26.87 -14.04
C THR A 376 -2.58 -27.87 -13.71
N ALA A 377 -2.19 -29.10 -13.41
CA ALA A 377 -3.12 -30.16 -13.02
C ALA A 377 -3.40 -30.17 -11.50
N ASP A 378 -2.44 -29.81 -10.68
CA ASP A 378 -2.53 -29.98 -9.22
C ASP A 378 -3.38 -28.92 -8.52
N ALA A 379 -3.60 -27.72 -9.11
CA ALA A 379 -4.51 -26.74 -8.55
C ALA A 379 -5.92 -27.31 -8.32
N SER A 380 -6.43 -28.12 -9.27
CA SER A 380 -7.72 -28.82 -9.14
C SER A 380 -7.72 -29.82 -7.99
N LEU A 381 -6.63 -30.53 -7.74
CA LEU A 381 -6.50 -31.47 -6.62
C LEU A 381 -6.41 -30.75 -5.28
N TRP A 382 -5.66 -29.64 -5.22
CA TRP A 382 -5.59 -28.79 -4.04
C TRP A 382 -6.93 -28.13 -3.70
N TYR A 383 -7.78 -27.90 -4.68
CA TYR A 383 -9.14 -27.38 -4.45
C TYR A 383 -9.98 -28.36 -3.60
N PHE A 384 -9.89 -29.68 -3.84
CA PHE A 384 -10.54 -30.68 -2.96
C PHE A 384 -10.00 -30.60 -1.53
N TYR A 385 -8.68 -30.48 -1.38
CA TYR A 385 -8.07 -30.33 -0.07
C TYR A 385 -8.60 -29.10 0.68
N ALA A 386 -8.71 -27.95 0.00
CA ALA A 386 -9.23 -26.72 0.59
C ALA A 386 -10.71 -26.86 1.03
N VAL A 387 -11.56 -27.50 0.22
CA VAL A 387 -12.95 -27.78 0.56
C VAL A 387 -13.07 -28.72 1.77
N ASP A 388 -12.27 -29.79 1.81
CA ASP A 388 -12.22 -30.74 2.94
C ASP A 388 -11.74 -30.03 4.23
N ALA A 389 -10.68 -29.22 4.13
CA ALA A 389 -10.19 -28.43 5.27
C ALA A 389 -11.24 -27.47 5.81
N TYR A 390 -11.98 -26.78 4.91
CA TYR A 390 -13.07 -25.89 5.30
C TYR A 390 -14.15 -26.66 6.10
N LEU A 391 -14.64 -27.79 5.59
CA LEU A 391 -15.67 -28.59 6.25
C LEU A 391 -15.20 -29.19 7.57
N LYS A 392 -13.93 -29.58 7.69
CA LYS A 392 -13.35 -30.10 8.94
C LYS A 392 -13.29 -29.05 10.05
N VAL A 393 -13.08 -27.80 9.69
CA VAL A 393 -12.97 -26.71 10.68
C VAL A 393 -14.32 -26.12 11.03
N THR A 394 -15.20 -25.90 10.04
CA THR A 394 -16.50 -25.25 10.27
C THR A 394 -17.59 -26.26 10.66
N GLY A 395 -17.80 -27.32 9.88
CA GLY A 395 -18.58 -28.52 10.20
C GLY A 395 -20.05 -28.34 10.54
N GLN A 396 -20.64 -27.15 10.35
CA GLN A 396 -22.05 -26.92 10.61
C GLN A 396 -22.94 -27.43 9.46
N PRO A 397 -24.20 -27.82 9.73
CA PRO A 397 -25.12 -28.23 8.67
C PRO A 397 -25.25 -27.22 7.53
N SER A 398 -25.19 -25.93 7.85
CA SER A 398 -25.23 -24.82 6.86
C SER A 398 -24.00 -24.83 5.95
N ASP A 399 -22.83 -25.28 6.43
CA ASP A 399 -21.61 -25.36 5.65
C ASP A 399 -21.67 -26.50 4.65
N TYR A 400 -22.17 -27.66 5.09
CA TYR A 400 -22.42 -28.81 4.19
C TYR A 400 -23.45 -28.46 3.12
N ASP A 401 -24.56 -27.77 3.48
CA ASP A 401 -25.56 -27.32 2.52
C ASP A 401 -24.97 -26.33 1.49
N TYR A 402 -24.16 -25.39 1.94
CA TYR A 402 -23.45 -24.46 1.06
C TYR A 402 -22.54 -25.19 0.08
N ILE A 403 -21.68 -26.08 0.58
CA ILE A 403 -20.77 -26.87 -0.28
C ILE A 403 -21.56 -27.73 -1.25
N GLN A 404 -22.61 -28.42 -0.79
CA GLN A 404 -23.43 -29.28 -1.64
C GLN A 404 -24.09 -28.52 -2.79
N ARG A 405 -24.59 -27.32 -2.55
CA ARG A 405 -25.30 -26.52 -3.58
C ARG A 405 -24.36 -25.76 -4.50
N ARG A 406 -23.27 -25.22 -3.98
CA ARG A 406 -22.44 -24.26 -4.72
C ARG A 406 -21.13 -24.84 -5.24
N ILE A 407 -20.53 -25.78 -4.54
CA ILE A 407 -19.18 -26.28 -4.80
C ILE A 407 -19.19 -27.73 -5.33
N TYR A 408 -20.04 -28.60 -4.76
CA TYR A 408 -20.08 -30.01 -5.14
C TYR A 408 -20.32 -30.27 -6.65
N PRO A 409 -21.17 -29.52 -7.38
CA PRO A 409 -21.29 -29.70 -8.82
C PRO A 409 -19.95 -29.51 -9.55
N VAL A 410 -19.13 -28.55 -9.12
CA VAL A 410 -17.81 -28.27 -9.68
C VAL A 410 -16.81 -29.37 -9.34
N LEU A 411 -16.83 -29.90 -8.10
CA LEU A 411 -16.00 -31.05 -7.71
C LEU A 411 -16.30 -32.28 -8.59
N ARG A 412 -17.59 -32.51 -8.91
CA ARG A 412 -17.98 -33.58 -9.84
C ARG A 412 -17.46 -33.35 -11.26
N GLU A 413 -17.52 -32.11 -11.75
CA GLU A 413 -16.96 -31.74 -13.07
C GLU A 413 -15.47 -32.07 -13.11
N ILE A 414 -14.72 -31.68 -12.09
CA ILE A 414 -13.28 -31.96 -11.98
C ILE A 414 -13.03 -33.48 -12.04
N ILE A 415 -13.73 -34.29 -11.22
CA ILE A 415 -13.55 -35.75 -11.19
C ILE A 415 -13.84 -36.38 -12.55
N HIS A 416 -14.82 -35.88 -13.29
CA HIS A 416 -15.17 -36.46 -14.60
C HIS A 416 -14.19 -36.08 -15.71
N ALA A 417 -13.44 -34.98 -15.53
CA ALA A 417 -12.45 -34.50 -16.48
C ALA A 417 -11.07 -35.18 -16.30
N TYR A 418 -10.75 -35.64 -15.08
CA TYR A 418 -9.54 -36.39 -14.74
C TYR A 418 -9.71 -37.90 -15.00
#